data_4ff192f34b99d00bf73fd00664057058
#
_entry.id   4ff192f34b99d00bf73fd00664057058
#
_cell.length_a   1.000
_cell.length_b   1.000
_cell.length_c   1.000
_cell.angle_alpha   90.00
_cell.angle_beta   90.00
_cell.angle_gamma   90.00
#
_symmetry.space_group_name_H-M   'P 1'
#
loop_
_entity.id
_entity.type
_entity.pdbx_description
1 polymer ?
#
loop_
_entity_poly.entity_id
_entity_poly.type
_entity_poly.pdbx_seq_one_letter_code
_entity_poly.pdbx_strand_id
1 'polypeptide(L)'
;MTVLKRTETVIQKFASQTSIPVFHMWHEDNGFRKAIILNKAIQKTRYDYIIQIDGDIIVDKHFIEDHLNAMEEGCFIRGTRANLSTSMSTDILAKKKISFNHKIKLIAKQMPNALRLPLSIASLCTRKEQSGKKVKGCNMSFWRKDLLAVNGYNSLLQGWGHEDEELSWRLVNNGISKKIIKFSAIAYHIYHKQLPRTQEPSHCIILQRIIQEKTTWTNEGITSKITPL
;
A
#
# COMPACT_ATOMS: atom_id res chain seq x y z
N MET A 1 25.95 11.50 9.93
CA MET A 1 24.49 11.77 10.05
C MET A 1 23.76 10.46 9.80
N THR A 2 23.03 9.94 10.80
CA THR A 2 22.33 8.65 10.68
C THR A 2 21.20 8.73 9.65
N VAL A 3 20.83 7.62 9.03
CA VAL A 3 19.70 7.53 8.05
C VAL A 3 18.43 8.14 8.65
N LEU A 4 18.17 7.90 9.92
CA LEU A 4 17.03 8.45 10.66
C LEU A 4 16.99 9.98 10.65
N LYS A 5 18.08 10.64 11.05
CA LYS A 5 18.17 12.12 11.05
C LYS A 5 17.97 12.72 9.65
N ARG A 6 18.44 12.02 8.62
CA ARG A 6 18.28 12.45 7.24
C ARG A 6 16.81 12.39 6.77
N THR A 7 16.10 11.31 7.11
CA THR A 7 14.68 11.14 6.79
C THR A 7 13.83 12.18 7.53
N GLU A 8 14.06 12.37 8.81
CA GLU A 8 13.37 13.38 9.62
C GLU A 8 13.54 14.80 9.06
N THR A 9 14.77 15.18 8.69
CA THR A 9 15.04 16.49 8.06
C THR A 9 14.24 16.69 6.77
N VAL A 10 14.13 15.65 5.93
CA VAL A 10 13.33 15.72 4.68
C VAL A 10 11.86 15.92 4.99
N ILE A 11 11.31 15.18 5.96
CA ILE A 11 9.91 15.29 6.38
C ILE A 11 9.62 16.68 6.96
N GLN A 12 10.46 17.18 7.86
CA GLN A 12 10.32 18.52 8.46
C GLN A 12 10.36 19.62 7.40
N LYS A 13 11.31 19.51 6.45
CA LYS A 13 11.40 20.46 5.33
C LYS A 13 10.12 20.44 4.48
N PHE A 14 9.55 19.27 4.19
CA PHE A 14 8.29 19.17 3.45
C PHE A 14 7.12 19.75 4.27
N ALA A 15 7.04 19.41 5.54
CA ALA A 15 5.99 19.89 6.44
C ALA A 15 5.98 21.44 6.55
N SER A 16 7.16 22.09 6.52
CA SER A 16 7.25 23.56 6.54
C SER A 16 6.80 24.24 5.23
N GLN A 17 6.62 23.48 4.14
CA GLN A 17 6.26 23.98 2.82
C GLN A 17 4.81 23.71 2.43
N THR A 18 4.01 23.10 3.32
CA THR A 18 2.63 22.72 3.04
C THR A 18 1.72 23.09 4.22
N SER A 19 0.46 23.43 3.91
CA SER A 19 -0.60 23.60 4.91
C SER A 19 -1.27 22.28 5.30
N ILE A 20 -0.95 21.19 4.58
CA ILE A 20 -1.49 19.86 4.86
C ILE A 20 -0.79 19.29 6.09
N PRO A 21 -1.52 18.78 7.11
CA PRO A 21 -0.91 18.17 8.28
C PRO A 21 0.00 16.99 7.90
N VAL A 22 1.25 17.03 8.34
CA VAL A 22 2.24 15.97 8.13
C VAL A 22 2.60 15.36 9.48
N PHE A 23 2.43 14.05 9.61
CA PHE A 23 2.75 13.30 10.81
C PHE A 23 3.87 12.31 10.52
N HIS A 24 4.94 12.35 11.30
CA HIS A 24 6.02 11.37 11.25
C HIS A 24 5.78 10.30 12.31
N MET A 25 5.54 9.06 11.88
CA MET A 25 5.51 7.90 12.74
C MET A 25 6.85 7.18 12.66
N TRP A 26 7.44 6.93 13.81
CA TRP A 26 8.73 6.26 13.90
C TRP A 26 8.69 5.09 14.90
N HIS A 27 9.50 4.09 14.65
CA HIS A 27 9.88 3.06 15.61
C HIS A 27 11.33 2.66 15.35
N GLU A 28 11.97 2.06 16.36
CA GLU A 28 13.32 1.55 16.24
C GLU A 28 13.44 0.53 15.11
N ASP A 29 14.53 0.61 14.34
CA ASP A 29 14.83 -0.36 13.28
C ASP A 29 15.31 -1.68 13.91
N ASN A 30 14.40 -2.62 13.94
CA ASN A 30 14.64 -3.99 14.40
C ASN A 30 14.12 -4.98 13.34
N GLY A 31 14.59 -4.78 12.11
CA GLY A 31 14.17 -5.54 10.94
C GLY A 31 12.84 -5.06 10.31
N PHE A 32 12.33 -5.83 9.35
CA PHE A 32 11.15 -5.44 8.60
C PHE A 32 9.88 -5.65 9.44
N ARG A 33 9.31 -4.55 9.94
CA ARG A 33 8.12 -4.52 10.81
C ARG A 33 7.07 -3.53 10.27
N LYS A 34 6.79 -3.61 8.98
CA LYS A 34 5.84 -2.73 8.26
C LYS A 34 4.45 -2.73 8.90
N ALA A 35 3.92 -3.90 9.28
CA ALA A 35 2.61 -4.04 9.92
C ALA A 35 2.47 -3.15 11.17
N ILE A 36 3.49 -3.13 12.02
CA ILE A 36 3.48 -2.37 13.28
C ILE A 36 3.40 -0.86 13.02
N ILE A 37 4.20 -0.34 12.09
CA ILE A 37 4.21 1.11 11.82
C ILE A 37 2.94 1.55 11.10
N LEU A 38 2.38 0.71 10.22
CA LEU A 38 1.11 0.97 9.56
C LEU A 38 -0.05 1.01 10.57
N ASN A 39 -0.08 0.09 11.54
CA ASN A 39 -1.08 0.12 12.62
C ASN A 39 -1.01 1.42 13.43
N LYS A 40 0.18 1.88 13.80
CA LYS A 40 0.37 3.17 14.47
C LYS A 40 -0.17 4.34 13.62
N ALA A 41 0.09 4.32 12.32
CA ALA A 41 -0.39 5.34 11.40
C ALA A 41 -1.93 5.32 11.26
N ILE A 42 -2.54 4.13 11.10
CA ILE A 42 -4.01 3.96 11.01
C ILE A 42 -4.68 4.45 12.29
N GLN A 43 -4.12 4.14 13.45
CA GLN A 43 -4.64 4.59 14.75
C GLN A 43 -4.62 6.12 14.86
N LYS A 44 -3.55 6.77 14.38
CA LYS A 44 -3.37 8.22 14.44
C LYS A 44 -4.20 8.97 13.39
N THR A 45 -4.59 8.31 12.31
CA THR A 45 -5.37 8.92 11.22
C THR A 45 -6.73 9.39 11.71
N ARG A 46 -7.15 10.60 11.29
CA ARG A 46 -8.45 11.22 11.64
C ARG A 46 -9.45 11.19 10.49
N TYR A 47 -8.99 10.88 9.28
CA TYR A 47 -9.80 10.87 8.06
C TYR A 47 -10.42 9.50 7.83
N ASP A 48 -11.58 9.47 7.19
CA ASP A 48 -12.37 8.26 6.97
C ASP A 48 -11.82 7.38 5.84
N TYR A 49 -11.02 7.95 4.93
CA TYR A 49 -10.45 7.24 3.81
C TYR A 49 -8.92 7.34 3.81
N ILE A 50 -8.27 6.20 3.62
CA ILE A 50 -6.82 6.05 3.68
C ILE A 50 -6.31 5.56 2.34
N ILE A 51 -5.33 6.26 1.75
CA ILE A 51 -4.57 5.81 0.59
C ILE A 51 -3.17 5.43 1.07
N GLN A 52 -2.78 4.19 0.83
CA GLN A 52 -1.49 3.64 1.24
C GLN A 52 -0.55 3.53 0.05
N ILE A 53 0.68 4.02 0.23
CA ILE A 53 1.80 3.85 -0.70
C ILE A 53 3.05 3.42 0.06
N ASP A 54 4.00 2.80 -0.65
CA ASP A 54 5.35 2.54 -0.11
C ASP A 54 6.29 3.73 -0.39
N GLY A 55 7.40 3.84 0.33
CA GLY A 55 8.33 4.96 0.23
C GLY A 55 9.15 5.01 -1.07
N ASP A 56 9.08 3.97 -1.89
CA ASP A 56 9.75 3.84 -3.19
C ASP A 56 8.79 4.01 -4.39
N ILE A 57 7.64 4.62 -4.15
CA ILE A 57 6.62 4.89 -5.15
C ILE A 57 6.65 6.37 -5.57
N ILE A 58 6.64 6.61 -6.87
CA ILE A 58 6.33 7.90 -7.47
C ILE A 58 4.91 7.81 -8.05
N VAL A 59 4.05 8.72 -7.64
CA VAL A 59 2.64 8.72 -8.09
C VAL A 59 2.43 9.65 -9.29
N ASP A 60 1.45 9.33 -10.14
CA ASP A 60 0.97 10.26 -11.18
C ASP A 60 0.21 11.43 -10.53
N LYS A 61 0.16 12.56 -11.22
CA LYS A 61 -0.51 13.77 -10.72
C LYS A 61 -1.99 13.58 -10.38
N HIS A 62 -2.65 12.62 -10.99
CA HIS A 62 -4.08 12.29 -10.77
C HIS A 62 -4.29 11.14 -9.78
N PHE A 63 -3.22 10.65 -9.14
CA PHE A 63 -3.26 9.45 -8.31
C PHE A 63 -4.31 9.51 -7.19
N ILE A 64 -4.34 10.61 -6.44
CA ILE A 64 -5.30 10.80 -5.33
C ILE A 64 -6.71 10.93 -5.88
N GLU A 65 -6.90 11.78 -6.89
CA GLU A 65 -8.19 11.98 -7.57
C GLU A 65 -8.77 10.67 -8.09
N ASP A 66 -7.95 9.85 -8.73
CA ASP A 66 -8.35 8.54 -9.27
C ASP A 66 -8.80 7.58 -8.17
N HIS A 67 -8.13 7.57 -7.00
CA HIS A 67 -8.55 6.79 -5.83
C HIS A 67 -9.88 7.29 -5.27
N LEU A 68 -10.05 8.61 -5.13
CA LEU A 68 -11.28 9.20 -4.62
C LEU A 68 -12.47 8.94 -5.55
N ASN A 69 -12.27 9.03 -6.87
CA ASN A 69 -13.33 8.72 -7.86
C ASN A 69 -13.69 7.22 -7.88
N ALA A 70 -12.75 6.35 -7.48
CA ALA A 70 -12.98 4.91 -7.45
C ALA A 70 -13.48 4.40 -6.10
N MET A 71 -13.43 5.24 -5.02
CA MET A 71 -13.83 4.81 -3.69
C MET A 71 -15.31 4.40 -3.67
N GLU A 72 -15.59 3.35 -2.90
CA GLU A 72 -16.93 2.79 -2.79
C GLU A 72 -17.06 2.11 -1.43
N GLU A 73 -18.20 2.29 -0.75
CA GLU A 73 -18.47 1.60 0.51
C GLU A 73 -18.52 0.08 0.32
N GLY A 74 -18.03 -0.66 1.32
CA GLY A 74 -17.92 -2.11 1.24
C GLY A 74 -16.84 -2.61 0.28
N CYS A 75 -15.93 -1.71 -0.15
CA CYS A 75 -14.81 -2.07 -1.01
C CYS A 75 -13.49 -1.46 -0.52
N PHE A 76 -12.39 -2.21 -0.61
CA PHE A 76 -11.05 -1.67 -0.63
C PHE A 76 -10.49 -1.68 -2.04
N ILE A 77 -9.64 -0.71 -2.38
CA ILE A 77 -9.05 -0.60 -3.71
C ILE A 77 -7.69 -1.25 -3.76
N ARG A 78 -7.46 -2.02 -4.81
CA ARG A 78 -6.15 -2.47 -5.27
C ARG A 78 -5.85 -1.80 -6.61
N GLY A 79 -4.91 -0.86 -6.59
CA GLY A 79 -4.35 -0.26 -7.79
C GLY A 79 -3.29 -1.15 -8.45
N THR A 80 -2.69 -0.63 -9.52
CA THR A 80 -1.59 -1.28 -10.24
C THR A 80 -0.30 -0.50 -10.03
N ARG A 81 0.85 -1.11 -10.40
CA ARG A 81 2.13 -0.42 -10.42
C ARG A 81 2.90 -0.73 -11.69
N ALA A 82 3.56 0.26 -12.22
CA ALA A 82 4.54 0.13 -13.29
C ALA A 82 5.94 0.06 -12.69
N ASN A 83 6.65 -1.05 -12.90
CA ASN A 83 8.00 -1.23 -12.36
C ASN A 83 9.01 -0.49 -13.25
N LEU A 84 9.81 0.36 -12.65
CA LEU A 84 10.92 1.03 -13.32
C LEU A 84 12.11 0.07 -13.47
N SER A 85 12.85 0.16 -14.56
CA SER A 85 14.15 -0.52 -14.67
C SER A 85 15.20 0.21 -13.84
N THR A 86 16.34 -0.43 -13.57
CA THR A 86 17.47 0.18 -12.86
C THR A 86 17.90 1.49 -13.52
N SER A 87 18.10 1.49 -14.85
CA SER A 87 18.51 2.68 -15.59
C SER A 87 17.49 3.81 -15.55
N MET A 88 16.19 3.48 -15.66
CA MET A 88 15.12 4.47 -15.53
C MET A 88 15.05 5.04 -14.11
N SER A 89 15.19 4.21 -13.09
CA SER A 89 15.20 4.66 -11.69
C SER A 89 16.35 5.63 -11.42
N THR A 90 17.57 5.31 -11.88
CA THR A 90 18.73 6.18 -11.74
C THR A 90 18.52 7.53 -12.44
N ASP A 91 18.01 7.52 -13.68
CA ASP A 91 17.77 8.78 -14.42
C ASP A 91 16.66 9.62 -13.79
N ILE A 92 15.57 9.00 -13.36
CA ILE A 92 14.46 9.70 -12.69
C ILE A 92 14.89 10.30 -11.35
N LEU A 93 15.65 9.55 -10.55
CA LEU A 93 16.16 10.05 -9.25
C LEU A 93 17.13 11.21 -9.43
N ALA A 94 18.02 11.16 -10.43
CA ALA A 94 18.94 12.24 -10.74
C ALA A 94 18.21 13.49 -11.23
N LYS A 95 17.23 13.35 -12.11
CA LYS A 95 16.47 14.45 -12.69
C LYS A 95 15.26 14.89 -11.85
N LYS A 96 14.89 14.11 -10.84
CA LYS A 96 13.68 14.29 -10.01
C LYS A 96 12.40 14.45 -10.86
N LYS A 97 12.35 13.78 -12.00
CA LYS A 97 11.25 13.91 -12.97
C LYS A 97 11.07 12.65 -13.83
N ILE A 98 9.83 12.22 -13.99
CA ILE A 98 9.45 11.21 -14.98
C ILE A 98 9.20 11.93 -16.32
N SER A 99 10.06 11.70 -17.31
CA SER A 99 9.95 12.31 -18.64
C SER A 99 8.86 11.62 -19.49
N PHE A 100 8.41 12.30 -20.54
CA PHE A 100 7.48 11.74 -21.52
C PHE A 100 8.01 10.45 -22.17
N ASN A 101 9.31 10.42 -22.50
CA ASN A 101 9.95 9.22 -23.04
C ASN A 101 9.95 8.04 -22.06
N HIS A 102 10.09 8.29 -20.75
CA HIS A 102 9.94 7.23 -19.74
C HIS A 102 8.51 6.67 -19.75
N LYS A 103 7.49 7.53 -19.83
CA LYS A 103 6.09 7.11 -19.87
C LYS A 103 5.80 6.26 -21.11
N ILE A 104 6.25 6.66 -22.30
CA ILE A 104 6.09 5.87 -23.53
C ILE A 104 6.73 4.49 -23.41
N LYS A 105 7.97 4.40 -22.92
CA LYS A 105 8.65 3.11 -22.72
C LYS A 105 7.94 2.21 -21.72
N LEU A 106 7.37 2.79 -20.65
CA LEU A 106 6.59 2.05 -19.67
C LEU A 106 5.26 1.56 -20.25
N ILE A 107 4.56 2.40 -21.00
CA ILE A 107 3.31 2.04 -21.67
C ILE A 107 3.57 0.88 -22.65
N ALA A 108 4.61 0.95 -23.46
CA ALA A 108 4.96 -0.10 -24.41
C ALA A 108 5.22 -1.46 -23.74
N LYS A 109 5.79 -1.48 -22.52
CA LYS A 109 6.13 -2.71 -21.78
C LYS A 109 5.08 -3.17 -20.80
N GLN A 110 4.31 -2.26 -20.23
CA GLN A 110 3.43 -2.50 -19.09
C GLN A 110 2.12 -1.71 -19.20
N MET A 111 1.52 -1.67 -20.39
CA MET A 111 0.39 -0.81 -20.75
C MET A 111 -0.72 -0.74 -19.68
N PRO A 112 -1.24 -1.85 -19.13
CA PRO A 112 -2.33 -1.77 -18.14
C PRO A 112 -1.94 -1.06 -16.84
N ASN A 113 -0.64 -0.96 -16.56
CA ASN A 113 -0.13 -0.43 -15.29
C ASN A 113 0.49 0.97 -15.43
N ALA A 114 0.78 1.42 -16.65
CA ALA A 114 1.51 2.66 -16.92
C ALA A 114 0.70 3.69 -17.73
N LEU A 115 -0.35 3.25 -18.43
CA LEU A 115 -1.22 4.11 -19.22
C LEU A 115 -2.40 4.59 -18.35
N ARG A 116 -2.60 5.89 -18.26
CA ARG A 116 -3.83 6.46 -17.72
C ARG A 116 -4.81 6.78 -18.85
N LEU A 117 -6.02 6.31 -18.71
CA LEU A 117 -7.15 6.63 -19.59
C LEU A 117 -8.13 7.58 -18.89
N PRO A 118 -9.01 8.28 -19.63
CA PRO A 118 -10.11 9.01 -19.04
C PRO A 118 -10.93 8.11 -18.10
N LEU A 119 -11.41 8.66 -16.98
CA LEU A 119 -12.10 7.86 -15.94
C LEU A 119 -13.32 7.11 -16.47
N SER A 120 -14.05 7.68 -17.45
CA SER A 120 -15.18 7.02 -18.11
C SER A 120 -14.80 5.69 -18.78
N ILE A 121 -13.58 5.61 -19.35
CA ILE A 121 -13.05 4.39 -19.97
C ILE A 121 -12.40 3.49 -18.94
N ALA A 122 -11.61 4.05 -18.01
CA ALA A 122 -10.93 3.29 -16.96
C ALA A 122 -11.92 2.56 -16.05
N SER A 123 -13.08 3.15 -15.77
CA SER A 123 -14.15 2.54 -14.96
C SER A 123 -14.70 1.25 -15.58
N LEU A 124 -14.74 1.14 -16.90
CA LEU A 124 -15.16 -0.09 -17.60
C LEU A 124 -14.17 -1.25 -17.40
N CYS A 125 -12.92 -0.94 -17.06
CA CYS A 125 -11.89 -1.93 -16.76
C CYS A 125 -11.79 -2.27 -15.27
N THR A 126 -12.64 -1.66 -14.45
CA THR A 126 -12.70 -1.92 -13.00
C THR A 126 -13.49 -3.19 -12.74
N ARG A 127 -13.01 -4.00 -11.77
CA ARG A 127 -13.71 -5.22 -11.38
C ARG A 127 -13.65 -5.41 -9.88
N LYS A 128 -14.66 -6.11 -9.32
CA LYS A 128 -14.72 -6.53 -7.93
C LYS A 128 -14.44 -8.02 -7.82
N GLU A 129 -13.74 -8.40 -6.76
CA GLU A 129 -13.41 -9.79 -6.44
C GLU A 129 -13.59 -10.07 -4.95
N GLN A 130 -14.13 -11.26 -4.63
CA GLN A 130 -14.15 -11.81 -3.27
C GLN A 130 -12.89 -12.65 -3.02
N SER A 131 -11.73 -12.00 -3.12
CA SER A 131 -10.43 -12.66 -2.97
C SER A 131 -9.39 -11.68 -2.45
N GLY A 132 -8.66 -12.07 -1.40
CA GLY A 132 -7.52 -11.32 -0.85
C GLY A 132 -6.24 -11.43 -1.69
N LYS A 133 -6.18 -12.32 -2.69
CA LYS A 133 -4.97 -12.59 -3.49
C LYS A 133 -4.55 -11.42 -4.37
N LYS A 134 -3.26 -11.43 -4.76
CA LYS A 134 -2.69 -10.52 -5.76
C LYS A 134 -2.81 -9.03 -5.40
N VAL A 135 -2.67 -8.69 -4.15
CA VAL A 135 -2.57 -7.31 -3.67
C VAL A 135 -1.12 -6.86 -3.57
N LYS A 136 -0.90 -5.57 -3.46
CA LYS A 136 0.41 -4.94 -3.29
C LYS A 136 0.23 -3.66 -2.47
N GLY A 137 0.74 -3.62 -1.27
CA GLY A 137 0.60 -2.52 -0.33
C GLY A 137 1.05 -1.15 -0.82
N CYS A 138 1.85 -1.14 -1.88
CA CYS A 138 2.33 0.10 -2.47
C CYS A 138 1.30 0.91 -3.26
N ASN A 139 0.09 0.38 -3.47
CA ASN A 139 -1.01 1.07 -4.15
C ASN A 139 -2.35 0.45 -3.72
N MET A 140 -2.80 0.81 -2.55
CA MET A 140 -4.08 0.37 -1.98
C MET A 140 -4.81 1.53 -1.32
N SER A 141 -6.12 1.45 -1.22
CA SER A 141 -6.89 2.39 -0.39
C SER A 141 -8.08 1.71 0.27
N PHE A 142 -8.49 2.27 1.42
CA PHE A 142 -9.40 1.64 2.35
C PHE A 142 -10.29 2.68 3.04
N TRP A 143 -11.48 2.29 3.41
CA TRP A 143 -12.20 2.99 4.46
C TRP A 143 -11.55 2.69 5.81
N ARG A 144 -11.29 3.71 6.60
CA ARG A 144 -10.70 3.56 7.94
C ARG A 144 -11.55 2.64 8.82
N LYS A 145 -12.87 2.76 8.76
CA LYS A 145 -13.81 1.89 9.48
C LYS A 145 -13.57 0.41 9.22
N ASP A 146 -13.27 0.03 7.96
CA ASP A 146 -13.05 -1.37 7.57
C ASP A 146 -11.71 -1.90 8.09
N LEU A 147 -10.66 -1.07 8.11
CA LEU A 147 -9.38 -1.43 8.73
C LEU A 147 -9.54 -1.63 10.24
N LEU A 148 -10.31 -0.78 10.91
CA LEU A 148 -10.58 -0.92 12.35
C LEU A 148 -11.44 -2.17 12.64
N ALA A 149 -12.42 -2.47 11.79
CA ALA A 149 -13.29 -3.65 11.93
C ALA A 149 -12.53 -4.97 11.90
N VAL A 150 -11.37 -5.02 11.21
CA VAL A 150 -10.50 -6.19 11.17
C VAL A 150 -9.26 -6.06 12.05
N ASN A 151 -9.18 -5.00 12.87
CA ASN A 151 -8.05 -4.67 13.75
C ASN A 151 -6.72 -4.38 13.02
N GLY A 152 -6.77 -3.84 11.81
CA GLY A 152 -5.57 -3.45 11.06
C GLY A 152 -4.71 -4.61 10.58
N TYR A 153 -3.41 -4.37 10.47
CA TYR A 153 -2.41 -5.35 10.06
C TYR A 153 -2.06 -6.31 11.19
N ASN A 154 -1.74 -7.56 10.83
CA ASN A 154 -1.25 -8.56 11.79
C ASN A 154 0.25 -8.33 12.07
N SER A 155 0.57 -7.87 13.28
CA SER A 155 1.94 -7.55 13.71
C SER A 155 2.84 -8.77 13.91
N LEU A 156 2.30 -10.00 13.87
CA LEU A 156 3.09 -11.23 13.88
C LEU A 156 3.81 -11.48 12.55
N LEU A 157 3.32 -10.88 11.45
CA LEU A 157 3.97 -10.97 10.14
C LEU A 157 5.16 -10.03 10.07
N GLN A 158 6.24 -10.40 10.76
CA GLN A 158 7.53 -9.70 10.72
C GLN A 158 8.43 -10.34 9.65
N GLY A 159 9.18 -9.52 8.94
CA GLY A 159 9.85 -9.93 7.72
C GLY A 159 9.00 -9.62 6.48
N TRP A 160 9.61 -9.74 5.29
CA TRP A 160 8.94 -9.34 4.06
C TRP A 160 7.98 -10.42 3.55
N GLY A 161 6.75 -10.02 3.20
CA GLY A 161 5.80 -10.79 2.42
C GLY A 161 4.53 -11.20 3.17
N HIS A 162 3.44 -11.23 2.41
CA HIS A 162 2.08 -11.65 2.79
C HIS A 162 1.32 -10.74 3.78
N GLU A 163 1.91 -9.69 4.34
CA GLU A 163 1.22 -8.77 5.26
C GLU A 163 0.00 -8.09 4.61
N ASP A 164 0.14 -7.64 3.37
CA ASP A 164 -0.93 -7.00 2.60
C ASP A 164 -2.00 -8.03 2.17
N GLU A 165 -1.60 -9.26 1.81
CA GLU A 165 -2.50 -10.32 1.38
C GLU A 165 -3.31 -10.86 2.57
N GLU A 166 -2.70 -11.00 3.72
CA GLU A 166 -3.33 -11.43 4.96
C GLU A 166 -4.43 -10.44 5.40
N LEU A 167 -4.11 -9.14 5.45
CA LEU A 167 -5.11 -8.09 5.70
C LEU A 167 -6.24 -8.16 4.69
N SER A 168 -5.91 -8.30 3.40
CA SER A 168 -6.91 -8.34 2.33
C SER A 168 -7.86 -9.53 2.47
N TRP A 169 -7.39 -10.68 2.91
CA TRP A 169 -8.24 -11.83 3.19
C TRP A 169 -9.16 -11.59 4.38
N ARG A 170 -8.66 -10.97 5.47
CA ARG A 170 -9.54 -10.63 6.60
C ARG A 170 -10.62 -9.61 6.21
N LEU A 171 -10.29 -8.63 5.37
CA LEU A 171 -11.29 -7.70 4.82
C LEU A 171 -12.34 -8.46 3.99
N VAL A 172 -11.92 -9.36 3.10
CA VAL A 172 -12.84 -10.16 2.27
C VAL A 172 -13.71 -11.07 3.15
N ASN A 173 -13.14 -11.73 4.13
CA ASN A 173 -13.88 -12.57 5.09
C ASN A 173 -14.91 -11.73 5.90
N ASN A 174 -14.63 -10.45 6.11
CA ASN A 174 -15.53 -9.49 6.76
C ASN A 174 -16.55 -8.85 5.79
N GLY A 175 -16.68 -9.38 4.57
CA GLY A 175 -17.67 -8.93 3.59
C GLY A 175 -17.22 -7.75 2.72
N ILE A 176 -15.96 -7.28 2.85
CA ILE A 176 -15.43 -6.14 2.07
C ILE A 176 -14.83 -6.66 0.76
N SER A 177 -15.35 -6.21 -0.37
CA SER A 177 -14.88 -6.63 -1.69
C SER A 177 -13.57 -5.94 -2.09
N LYS A 178 -12.69 -6.66 -2.79
CA LYS A 178 -11.54 -6.06 -3.46
C LYS A 178 -11.96 -5.44 -4.79
N LYS A 179 -11.81 -4.12 -4.93
CA LYS A 179 -12.03 -3.39 -6.17
C LYS A 179 -10.69 -3.15 -6.87
N ILE A 180 -10.52 -3.75 -8.05
CA ILE A 180 -9.30 -3.64 -8.84
C ILE A 180 -9.50 -2.53 -9.86
N ILE A 181 -8.67 -1.49 -9.80
CA ILE A 181 -8.65 -0.40 -10.78
C ILE A 181 -7.46 -0.56 -11.73
N LYS A 182 -7.71 -0.25 -13.01
CA LYS A 182 -6.69 -0.25 -14.07
C LYS A 182 -6.81 1.03 -14.88
N PHE A 183 -5.72 1.40 -15.54
CA PHE A 183 -5.67 2.64 -16.35
C PHE A 183 -5.99 3.92 -15.55
N SER A 184 -5.84 3.87 -14.24
CA SER A 184 -6.03 4.97 -13.29
C SER A 184 -5.14 4.74 -12.07
N ALA A 185 -4.97 5.75 -11.22
CA ALA A 185 -4.13 5.73 -10.03
C ALA A 185 -2.73 5.13 -10.30
N ILE A 186 -2.04 5.67 -11.30
CA ILE A 186 -0.75 5.13 -11.76
C ILE A 186 0.32 5.37 -10.70
N ALA A 187 0.95 4.28 -10.29
CA ALA A 187 2.08 4.24 -9.37
C ALA A 187 3.33 3.71 -10.09
N TYR A 188 4.45 4.43 -10.02
CA TYR A 188 5.72 4.05 -10.59
C TYR A 188 6.64 3.58 -9.45
N HIS A 189 7.06 2.31 -9.51
CA HIS A 189 7.88 1.70 -8.47
C HIS A 189 9.36 1.80 -8.84
N ILE A 190 10.13 2.49 -8.01
CA ILE A 190 11.58 2.63 -8.14
C ILE A 190 12.24 1.27 -7.96
N TYR A 191 13.17 0.94 -8.85
CA TYR A 191 13.90 -0.32 -8.74
C TYR A 191 14.78 -0.33 -7.50
N HIS A 192 14.67 -1.39 -6.73
CA HIS A 192 15.58 -1.74 -5.65
C HIS A 192 15.79 -3.26 -5.59
N LYS A 193 16.88 -3.69 -4.95
CA LYS A 193 17.11 -5.10 -4.68
C LYS A 193 16.03 -5.62 -3.72
N GLN A 194 15.46 -6.78 -4.05
CA GLN A 194 14.43 -7.39 -3.19
C GLN A 194 15.03 -7.87 -1.87
N LEU A 195 14.28 -7.72 -0.79
CA LEU A 195 14.63 -8.28 0.50
C LEU A 195 14.53 -9.81 0.48
N PRO A 196 15.32 -10.51 1.32
CA PRO A 196 15.20 -11.95 1.48
C PRO A 196 13.79 -12.36 1.92
N ARG A 197 13.31 -13.50 1.40
CA ARG A 197 11.99 -14.07 1.71
C ARG A 197 12.07 -15.19 2.75
N THR A 198 12.91 -15.04 3.74
CA THR A 198 13.20 -16.09 4.73
C THR A 198 12.00 -16.47 5.57
N GLN A 199 11.08 -15.55 5.81
CA GLN A 199 9.86 -15.77 6.61
C GLN A 199 8.63 -16.17 5.77
N GLU A 200 8.75 -16.22 4.45
CA GLU A 200 7.62 -16.52 3.55
C GLU A 200 6.92 -17.86 3.88
N PRO A 201 7.63 -18.97 4.24
CA PRO A 201 6.96 -20.21 4.60
C PRO A 201 6.07 -20.11 5.84
N SER A 202 6.51 -19.42 6.90
CA SER A 202 5.72 -19.22 8.12
C SER A 202 4.52 -18.31 7.87
N HIS A 203 4.69 -17.26 7.06
CA HIS A 203 3.61 -16.37 6.66
C HIS A 203 2.55 -17.09 5.81
N CYS A 204 2.96 -18.01 4.94
CA CYS A 204 2.04 -18.85 4.16
C CYS A 204 1.13 -19.70 5.06
N ILE A 205 1.65 -20.26 6.15
CA ILE A 205 0.87 -21.07 7.10
C ILE A 205 -0.20 -20.19 7.76
N ILE A 206 0.17 -19.00 8.23
CA ILE A 206 -0.78 -18.04 8.82
C ILE A 206 -1.85 -17.66 7.80
N LEU A 207 -1.45 -17.35 6.57
CA LEU A 207 -2.36 -16.97 5.50
C LEU A 207 -3.35 -18.08 5.15
N GLN A 208 -2.88 -19.34 5.02
CA GLN A 208 -3.73 -20.50 4.74
C GLN A 208 -4.78 -20.69 5.84
N ARG A 209 -4.38 -20.57 7.10
CA ARG A 209 -5.28 -20.66 8.24
C ARG A 209 -6.38 -19.60 8.18
N ILE A 210 -6.03 -18.34 7.92
CA ILE A 210 -6.99 -17.23 7.80
C ILE A 210 -8.01 -17.47 6.69
N ILE A 211 -7.57 -18.06 5.56
CA ILE A 211 -8.44 -18.37 4.43
C ILE A 211 -9.39 -19.52 4.79
N GLN A 212 -8.88 -20.59 5.41
CA GLN A 212 -9.66 -21.78 5.75
C GLN A 212 -10.68 -21.51 6.86
N GLU A 213 -10.26 -20.82 7.92
CA GLU A 213 -11.10 -20.49 9.08
C GLU A 213 -11.99 -19.26 8.85
N LYS A 214 -11.86 -18.59 7.70
CA LYS A 214 -12.57 -17.33 7.40
C LYS A 214 -12.40 -16.28 8.50
N THR A 215 -11.20 -16.21 9.08
CA THR A 215 -10.88 -15.29 10.16
C THR A 215 -11.03 -13.84 9.67
N THR A 216 -11.71 -13.00 10.46
CA THR A 216 -11.93 -11.57 10.15
C THR A 216 -11.08 -10.64 11.02
N TRP A 217 -10.63 -11.12 12.18
CA TRP A 217 -9.94 -10.32 13.21
C TRP A 217 -8.54 -10.86 13.49
N THR A 218 -7.59 -9.97 13.77
CA THR A 218 -6.29 -10.37 14.34
C THR A 218 -6.18 -9.88 15.79
N ASN A 219 -5.63 -10.68 16.69
CA ASN A 219 -5.36 -10.28 18.08
C ASN A 219 -4.15 -9.34 18.17
N GLU A 220 -3.24 -9.43 17.22
CA GLU A 220 -1.98 -8.66 17.15
C GLU A 220 -2.10 -7.50 16.14
N GLY A 221 -3.14 -6.70 16.30
CA GLY A 221 -3.45 -5.58 15.40
C GLY A 221 -3.21 -4.21 16.01
N ILE A 222 -4.11 -3.28 15.71
CA ILE A 222 -4.13 -1.90 16.24
C ILE A 222 -4.35 -1.91 17.75
N THR A 223 -5.28 -2.75 18.23
CA THR A 223 -5.52 -3.00 19.64
C THR A 223 -5.10 -4.43 19.94
N SER A 224 -4.06 -4.63 20.73
CA SER A 224 -3.79 -5.94 21.31
C SER A 224 -4.82 -6.20 22.41
N LYS A 225 -5.64 -7.23 22.25
CA LYS A 225 -6.39 -7.79 23.38
C LYS A 225 -5.36 -8.47 24.26
N ILE A 226 -4.87 -7.77 25.28
CA ILE A 226 -4.18 -8.43 26.39
C ILE A 226 -5.27 -9.32 27.01
N THR A 227 -5.24 -10.61 26.75
CA THR A 227 -5.98 -11.59 27.56
C THR A 227 -5.31 -11.52 28.92
N PRO A 228 -5.98 -11.13 30.01
CA PRO A 228 -5.39 -11.25 31.35
C PRO A 228 -5.09 -12.73 31.54
N LEU A 229 -3.84 -13.02 31.92
CA LEU A 229 -3.41 -14.34 32.42
C LEU A 229 -4.14 -14.66 33.71
#